data_c93ff1ad98933b07c1b99ef66ac0483b
#
_entry.id   c93ff1ad98933b07c1b99ef66ac0483b
#
_cell.length_a   1.000
_cell.length_b   1.000
_cell.length_c   1.000
_cell.angle_alpha   90.00
_cell.angle_beta   90.00
_cell.angle_gamma   90.00
#
_symmetry.space_group_name_H-M   'P 1'
#
loop_
_entity.id
_entity.type
_entity.pdbx_description
1 polymer ?
#
loop_
_entity_poly.entity_id
_entity_poly.type
_entity_poly.pdbx_seq_one_letter_code
_entity_poly.pdbx_strand_id
1 'polypeptide(L)'
;MKKFINCGLGFITLLISCSSSPSPEGGGTGTPLPTTPAPQIIPLTETEAMDQVQKDAIKYFWDFAETNSKLARERYFTDQPSFESNIIATGGSGFGLMTLVVGIERGFIPRAEAVTRMTTALNFLKNADRFHGAWPHWIDGNTGRVIPFSAKDNGGDIVETAFLCQGLLAVREYFKSGNTSERGLATLADDLWKGVEWNWYTRGENAMYWHWSPNFGWDMNFKLQGYDEVLIAYVLGASSPTFPIPVAAYSQGWARSGAIVNGASQYGISVMVNHNGATGNVGPLFWAQYSYLGMDPRGLSDTYVNYGTLTQNHSKIINQYCIANPKQWRGYSDKCWGLTASYTRNIDGTTGYTAHQPLNDTGVITPTAALSSFPYTPVESMKFLLYLYNERRSDLIGIAGPYDAFSPHYNWITTRYLAIDQGTIAPMIENHRTGLIWKLFMQAPEVRIGLQSLGFKSTQYGF
;
A
#
# COMPACT_ATOMS: atom_id res chain seq x y z
N MET A 1 24.69 -12.30 11.19
CA MET A 1 26.15 -12.22 11.00
C MET A 1 26.54 -13.09 9.81
N LYS A 2 26.68 -12.52 8.63
CA LYS A 2 27.38 -13.15 7.50
C LYS A 2 28.26 -12.10 6.86
N LYS A 3 29.53 -12.44 6.68
CA LYS A 3 30.65 -11.59 6.30
C LYS A 3 30.49 -11.05 4.89
N PHE A 4 30.70 -9.73 4.73
CA PHE A 4 30.93 -9.10 3.44
C PHE A 4 32.39 -9.32 3.02
N ILE A 5 32.58 -9.80 1.80
CA ILE A 5 33.89 -9.89 1.13
C ILE A 5 34.13 -8.58 0.41
N ASN A 6 35.17 -7.86 0.82
CA ASN A 6 35.72 -6.69 0.13
C ASN A 6 36.45 -7.16 -1.14
N CYS A 7 36.05 -6.65 -2.32
CA CYS A 7 36.86 -6.62 -3.52
C CYS A 7 37.26 -5.17 -3.79
N GLY A 8 38.53 -4.85 -3.55
CA GLY A 8 39.13 -3.57 -3.94
C GLY A 8 39.44 -3.57 -5.44
N LEU A 9 39.07 -2.51 -6.13
CA LEU A 9 39.58 -2.19 -7.45
C LEU A 9 40.31 -0.84 -7.41
N GLY A 10 41.57 -0.89 -7.90
CA GLY A 10 42.46 0.23 -7.90
C GLY A 10 42.10 1.35 -8.89
N PHE A 11 42.37 2.56 -8.48
CA PHE A 11 42.29 3.77 -9.31
C PHE A 11 43.50 3.82 -10.25
N ILE A 12 43.21 3.89 -11.55
CA ILE A 12 44.22 4.34 -12.57
C ILE A 12 43.83 5.77 -12.98
N THR A 13 44.64 6.70 -12.57
CA THR A 13 44.57 8.11 -12.99
C THR A 13 45.21 8.25 -14.36
N LEU A 14 44.45 8.59 -15.39
CA LEU A 14 44.99 9.06 -16.66
C LEU A 14 44.97 10.59 -16.66
N LEU A 15 46.18 11.19 -16.70
CA LEU A 15 46.38 12.59 -16.97
C LEU A 15 46.34 12.83 -18.49
N ILE A 16 45.36 13.61 -18.96
CA ILE A 16 45.32 14.09 -20.34
C ILE A 16 45.75 15.57 -20.32
N SER A 17 46.84 15.80 -20.97
CA SER A 17 47.45 17.13 -21.20
C SER A 17 46.65 17.86 -22.28
N CYS A 18 46.18 19.08 -22.01
CA CYS A 18 45.61 19.99 -23.00
C CYS A 18 46.72 20.76 -23.70
N SER A 19 46.85 20.56 -25.02
CA SER A 19 47.62 21.47 -25.89
C SER A 19 46.68 22.47 -26.55
N SER A 20 46.89 23.74 -26.34
CA SER A 20 46.21 24.85 -26.99
C SER A 20 46.75 25.09 -28.40
N SER A 21 45.87 25.14 -29.41
CA SER A 21 46.19 25.68 -30.74
C SER A 21 45.28 26.87 -31.04
N PRO A 22 45.78 27.92 -31.72
CA PRO A 22 45.03 29.17 -31.92
C PRO A 22 43.97 29.06 -33.02
N SER A 23 42.84 29.73 -32.82
CA SER A 23 41.76 29.87 -33.77
C SER A 23 42.07 30.93 -34.85
N PRO A 24 41.62 30.73 -36.09
CA PRO A 24 41.57 31.82 -37.07
C PRO A 24 40.26 32.60 -36.91
N GLU A 25 40.35 33.92 -36.88
CA GLU A 25 39.22 34.83 -37.00
C GLU A 25 38.57 34.71 -38.39
N GLY A 26 37.29 34.36 -38.42
CA GLY A 26 36.47 34.40 -39.63
C GLY A 26 35.12 35.02 -39.27
N GLY A 27 34.94 36.32 -39.58
CA GLY A 27 33.68 37.02 -39.45
C GLY A 27 32.63 36.47 -40.41
N GLY A 28 31.63 35.78 -39.87
CA GLY A 28 30.41 35.39 -40.56
C GLY A 28 29.20 35.90 -39.79
N THR A 29 28.49 36.89 -40.38
CA THR A 29 27.17 37.35 -39.91
C THR A 29 26.17 36.25 -40.21
N GLY A 30 26.10 35.25 -39.34
CA GLY A 30 25.08 34.24 -39.35
C GLY A 30 23.81 34.77 -38.68
N THR A 31 22.73 34.84 -39.42
CA THR A 31 21.36 35.07 -38.93
C THR A 31 21.09 34.03 -37.82
N PRO A 32 20.60 34.41 -36.61
CA PRO A 32 20.24 33.43 -35.59
C PRO A 32 19.16 32.50 -36.14
N LEU A 33 19.42 31.19 -36.11
CA LEU A 33 18.40 30.20 -36.37
C LEU A 33 17.22 30.43 -35.39
N PRO A 34 15.97 30.36 -35.83
CA PRO A 34 14.83 30.49 -34.94
C PRO A 34 14.93 29.37 -33.88
N THR A 35 15.14 29.74 -32.63
CA THR A 35 15.05 28.83 -31.49
C THR A 35 13.58 28.42 -31.39
N THR A 36 13.28 27.19 -31.77
CA THR A 36 11.97 26.59 -31.47
C THR A 36 11.78 26.68 -29.96
N PRO A 37 10.71 27.34 -29.46
CA PRO A 37 10.46 27.36 -28.02
C PRO A 37 10.40 25.94 -27.51
N ALA A 38 11.05 25.68 -26.37
CA ALA A 38 10.88 24.39 -25.69
C ALA A 38 9.38 24.12 -25.51
N PRO A 39 8.90 22.89 -25.73
CA PRO A 39 7.49 22.57 -25.59
C PRO A 39 7.04 23.00 -24.19
N GLN A 40 6.05 23.91 -24.14
CA GLN A 40 5.44 24.30 -22.87
C GLN A 40 4.73 23.08 -22.32
N ILE A 41 5.17 22.59 -21.17
CA ILE A 41 4.48 21.53 -20.43
C ILE A 41 3.21 22.20 -19.87
N ILE A 42 2.05 21.87 -20.43
CA ILE A 42 0.77 22.32 -19.91
C ILE A 42 0.53 21.57 -18.59
N PRO A 43 0.35 22.27 -17.47
CA PRO A 43 0.05 21.64 -16.19
C PRO A 43 -1.28 20.84 -16.27
N LEU A 44 -1.30 19.65 -15.67
CA LEU A 44 -2.52 18.84 -15.55
C LEU A 44 -3.52 19.56 -14.62
N THR A 45 -4.79 19.51 -14.98
CA THR A 45 -5.90 19.85 -14.07
C THR A 45 -6.01 18.78 -12.97
N GLU A 46 -6.77 19.08 -11.92
CA GLU A 46 -7.03 18.13 -10.81
C GLU A 46 -7.59 16.79 -11.31
N THR A 47 -8.57 16.83 -12.22
CA THR A 47 -9.19 15.62 -12.79
C THR A 47 -8.20 14.84 -13.64
N GLU A 48 -7.44 15.50 -14.51
CA GLU A 48 -6.42 14.86 -15.34
C GLU A 48 -5.30 14.25 -14.49
N ALA A 49 -4.89 14.92 -13.42
CA ALA A 49 -3.87 14.41 -12.51
C ALA A 49 -4.36 13.16 -11.76
N MET A 50 -5.62 13.15 -11.28
CA MET A 50 -6.21 11.95 -10.68
C MET A 50 -6.30 10.79 -11.68
N ASP A 51 -6.76 11.03 -12.90
CA ASP A 51 -6.83 10.01 -13.94
C ASP A 51 -5.43 9.47 -14.29
N GLN A 52 -4.46 10.37 -14.38
CA GLN A 52 -3.09 9.99 -14.73
C GLN A 52 -2.44 9.13 -13.64
N VAL A 53 -2.53 9.52 -12.36
CA VAL A 53 -1.92 8.74 -11.27
C VAL A 53 -2.59 7.38 -11.08
N GLN A 54 -3.94 7.30 -11.23
CA GLN A 54 -4.64 6.01 -11.20
C GLN A 54 -4.18 5.12 -12.35
N LYS A 55 -4.12 5.66 -13.57
CA LYS A 55 -3.65 4.93 -14.75
C LYS A 55 -2.20 4.46 -14.59
N ASP A 56 -1.33 5.28 -14.03
CA ASP A 56 0.08 4.93 -13.83
C ASP A 56 0.23 3.86 -12.74
N ALA A 57 -0.47 3.96 -11.60
CA ALA A 57 -0.45 2.95 -10.55
C ALA A 57 -0.99 1.59 -11.01
N ILE A 58 -2.00 1.57 -11.89
CA ILE A 58 -2.55 0.34 -12.47
C ILE A 58 -1.50 -0.41 -13.29
N LYS A 59 -0.57 0.28 -13.96
CA LYS A 59 0.51 -0.38 -14.73
C LYS A 59 1.35 -1.32 -13.88
N TYR A 60 1.56 -1.02 -12.60
CA TYR A 60 2.30 -1.93 -11.72
C TYR A 60 1.68 -3.32 -11.68
N PHE A 61 0.36 -3.41 -11.60
CA PHE A 61 -0.40 -4.66 -11.51
C PHE A 61 -0.79 -5.23 -12.88
N TRP A 62 -0.72 -4.42 -13.93
CA TRP A 62 -1.06 -4.84 -15.28
C TRP A 62 0.15 -5.21 -16.11
N ASP A 63 1.14 -4.33 -16.21
CA ASP A 63 2.32 -4.50 -17.06
C ASP A 63 3.47 -5.19 -16.34
N PHE A 64 3.59 -4.99 -15.02
CA PHE A 64 4.70 -5.48 -14.21
C PHE A 64 4.31 -6.60 -13.24
N ALA A 65 3.09 -7.15 -13.35
CA ALA A 65 2.69 -8.35 -12.62
C ALA A 65 3.66 -9.51 -12.86
N GLU A 66 3.75 -10.45 -11.90
CA GLU A 66 4.52 -11.66 -12.09
C GLU A 66 3.96 -12.47 -13.28
N THR A 67 4.85 -12.97 -14.14
CA THR A 67 4.48 -13.42 -15.50
C THR A 67 3.68 -14.70 -15.55
N ASN A 68 3.88 -15.63 -14.61
CA ASN A 68 3.19 -16.90 -14.53
C ASN A 68 1.86 -16.78 -13.76
N SER A 69 1.93 -16.27 -12.54
CA SER A 69 0.79 -16.17 -11.64
C SER A 69 -0.17 -15.02 -11.96
N LYS A 70 0.29 -13.96 -12.62
CA LYS A 70 -0.42 -12.68 -12.82
C LYS A 70 -0.71 -11.91 -11.53
N LEU A 71 -0.10 -12.31 -10.39
CA LEU A 71 -0.18 -11.62 -9.10
C LEU A 71 0.85 -10.50 -9.01
N ALA A 72 0.76 -9.69 -7.97
CA ALA A 72 1.65 -8.56 -7.76
C ALA A 72 3.05 -9.02 -7.35
N ARG A 73 4.07 -8.64 -8.12
CA ARG A 73 5.46 -8.75 -7.67
C ARG A 73 5.61 -7.93 -6.40
N GLU A 74 6.32 -8.46 -5.41
CA GLU A 74 6.53 -7.76 -4.15
C GLU A 74 7.19 -6.40 -4.38
N ARG A 75 8.21 -6.36 -5.27
CA ARG A 75 8.95 -5.15 -5.62
C ARG A 75 9.31 -5.10 -7.10
N TYR A 76 9.60 -3.89 -7.58
CA TYR A 76 10.13 -3.68 -8.92
C TYR A 76 11.22 -2.61 -8.89
N PHE A 77 12.41 -2.96 -9.38
CA PHE A 77 13.54 -2.04 -9.52
C PHE A 77 13.69 -1.66 -11.00
N THR A 78 13.63 -0.37 -11.31
CA THR A 78 13.69 0.07 -12.71
C THR A 78 15.06 -0.14 -13.34
N ASP A 79 16.11 -0.15 -12.54
CA ASP A 79 17.49 -0.43 -12.94
C ASP A 79 17.84 -1.93 -12.95
N GLN A 80 17.03 -2.77 -12.30
CA GLN A 80 17.20 -4.22 -12.21
C GLN A 80 15.85 -4.95 -12.34
N PRO A 81 15.19 -4.91 -13.53
CA PRO A 81 13.81 -5.40 -13.68
C PRO A 81 13.59 -6.90 -13.38
N SER A 82 14.64 -7.71 -13.50
CA SER A 82 14.59 -9.15 -13.19
C SER A 82 14.95 -9.50 -11.74
N PHE A 83 15.36 -8.52 -10.93
CA PHE A 83 15.69 -8.77 -9.52
C PHE A 83 14.45 -9.22 -8.75
N GLU A 84 14.52 -10.37 -8.10
CA GLU A 84 13.43 -10.97 -7.30
C GLU A 84 12.07 -10.97 -8.04
N SER A 85 12.08 -11.15 -9.37
CA SER A 85 10.88 -11.02 -10.22
C SER A 85 9.84 -12.11 -10.00
N ASN A 86 10.20 -13.19 -9.30
CA ASN A 86 9.32 -14.29 -8.93
C ASN A 86 8.70 -14.14 -7.54
N ILE A 87 9.08 -13.15 -6.74
CA ILE A 87 8.50 -12.96 -5.41
C ILE A 87 7.18 -12.22 -5.53
N ILE A 88 6.11 -12.86 -5.07
CA ILE A 88 4.76 -12.30 -4.98
C ILE A 88 4.50 -11.85 -3.55
N ALA A 89 3.96 -10.64 -3.37
CA ALA A 89 3.39 -10.17 -2.11
C ALA A 89 1.92 -10.58 -2.01
N THR A 90 1.54 -11.30 -0.97
CA THR A 90 0.16 -11.78 -0.77
C THR A 90 -0.82 -10.62 -0.61
N GLY A 91 -0.60 -9.73 0.35
CA GLY A 91 -1.46 -8.56 0.57
C GLY A 91 -1.41 -7.55 -0.56
N GLY A 92 -0.20 -7.29 -1.10
CA GLY A 92 -0.04 -6.45 -2.27
C GLY A 92 -0.82 -6.97 -3.49
N SER A 93 -0.98 -8.29 -3.63
CA SER A 93 -1.84 -8.88 -4.66
C SER A 93 -3.32 -8.62 -4.41
N GLY A 94 -3.78 -8.62 -3.15
CA GLY A 94 -5.15 -8.23 -2.79
C GLY A 94 -5.46 -6.78 -3.16
N PHE A 95 -4.55 -5.88 -2.86
CA PHE A 95 -4.66 -4.46 -3.26
C PHE A 95 -4.61 -4.32 -4.79
N GLY A 96 -3.78 -5.13 -5.45
CA GLY A 96 -3.73 -5.22 -6.91
C GLY A 96 -5.05 -5.64 -7.53
N LEU A 97 -5.77 -6.60 -6.96
CA LEU A 97 -7.10 -7.00 -7.42
C LEU A 97 -8.09 -5.82 -7.37
N MET A 98 -8.09 -5.04 -6.29
CA MET A 98 -8.92 -3.83 -6.18
C MET A 98 -8.48 -2.76 -7.19
N THR A 99 -7.18 -2.58 -7.39
CA THR A 99 -6.61 -1.68 -8.39
C THR A 99 -7.05 -2.05 -9.81
N LEU A 100 -7.07 -3.34 -10.16
CA LEU A 100 -7.55 -3.79 -11.46
C LEU A 100 -9.05 -3.59 -11.65
N VAL A 101 -9.86 -3.73 -10.59
CA VAL A 101 -11.30 -3.35 -10.64
C VAL A 101 -11.46 -1.88 -10.98
N VAL A 102 -10.68 -0.99 -10.36
CA VAL A 102 -10.65 0.44 -10.72
C VAL A 102 -10.26 0.64 -12.18
N GLY A 103 -9.25 -0.09 -12.65
CA GLY A 103 -8.80 -0.02 -14.04
C GLY A 103 -9.88 -0.39 -15.06
N ILE A 104 -10.70 -1.40 -14.74
CA ILE A 104 -11.85 -1.80 -15.57
C ILE A 104 -12.92 -0.71 -15.55
N GLU A 105 -13.30 -0.22 -14.37
CA GLU A 105 -14.37 0.77 -14.21
C GLU A 105 -14.04 2.09 -14.90
N ARG A 106 -12.76 2.50 -14.88
CA ARG A 106 -12.27 3.69 -15.56
C ARG A 106 -11.99 3.49 -17.06
N GLY A 107 -12.10 2.27 -17.58
CA GLY A 107 -11.77 1.95 -18.97
C GLY A 107 -10.27 2.04 -19.30
N PHE A 108 -9.41 1.95 -18.30
CA PHE A 108 -7.95 1.97 -18.48
C PHE A 108 -7.40 0.61 -18.91
N ILE A 109 -8.11 -0.48 -18.61
CA ILE A 109 -7.79 -1.84 -19.04
C ILE A 109 -9.01 -2.55 -19.59
N PRO A 110 -8.84 -3.49 -20.58
CA PRO A 110 -9.95 -4.21 -21.16
C PRO A 110 -10.57 -5.21 -20.16
N ARG A 111 -11.89 -5.13 -19.96
CA ARG A 111 -12.63 -5.96 -18.98
C ARG A 111 -12.44 -7.46 -19.22
N ALA A 112 -12.57 -7.94 -20.45
CA ALA A 112 -12.46 -9.37 -20.77
C ALA A 112 -11.06 -9.93 -20.48
N GLU A 113 -10.01 -9.16 -20.79
CA GLU A 113 -8.64 -9.53 -20.49
C GLU A 113 -8.36 -9.52 -18.98
N ALA A 114 -8.90 -8.54 -18.27
CA ALA A 114 -8.79 -8.47 -16.81
C ALA A 114 -9.45 -9.69 -16.14
N VAL A 115 -10.63 -10.12 -16.59
CA VAL A 115 -11.29 -11.34 -16.11
C VAL A 115 -10.39 -12.57 -16.35
N THR A 116 -9.80 -12.70 -17.52
CA THR A 116 -8.87 -13.80 -17.84
C THR A 116 -7.66 -13.81 -16.91
N ARG A 117 -7.02 -12.66 -16.73
CA ARG A 117 -5.84 -12.51 -15.84
C ARG A 117 -6.17 -12.79 -14.38
N MET A 118 -7.25 -12.23 -13.88
CA MET A 118 -7.70 -12.48 -12.49
C MET A 118 -8.05 -13.97 -12.29
N THR A 119 -8.69 -14.61 -13.27
CA THR A 119 -8.98 -16.05 -13.20
C THR A 119 -7.68 -16.87 -13.12
N THR A 120 -6.65 -16.51 -13.90
CA THR A 120 -5.32 -17.13 -13.80
C THR A 120 -4.72 -16.94 -12.40
N ALA A 121 -4.77 -15.70 -11.89
CA ALA A 121 -4.24 -15.35 -10.57
C ALA A 121 -4.94 -16.12 -9.43
N LEU A 122 -6.25 -16.20 -9.46
CA LEU A 122 -7.01 -16.90 -8.41
C LEU A 122 -6.84 -18.43 -8.50
N ASN A 123 -6.70 -19.00 -9.70
CA ASN A 123 -6.35 -20.42 -9.85
C ASN A 123 -4.93 -20.72 -9.37
N PHE A 124 -3.99 -19.81 -9.55
CA PHE A 124 -2.66 -19.94 -8.96
C PHE A 124 -2.75 -19.94 -7.42
N LEU A 125 -3.44 -18.99 -6.81
CA LEU A 125 -3.65 -18.92 -5.36
C LEU A 125 -4.35 -20.16 -4.79
N LYS A 126 -5.27 -20.78 -5.55
CA LYS A 126 -5.93 -22.02 -5.16
C LYS A 126 -4.95 -23.19 -4.98
N ASN A 127 -3.88 -23.21 -5.78
CA ASN A 127 -2.87 -24.26 -5.80
C ASN A 127 -1.57 -23.89 -5.03
N ALA A 128 -1.44 -22.66 -4.58
CA ALA A 128 -0.30 -22.20 -3.79
C ALA A 128 -0.32 -22.76 -2.36
N ASP A 129 0.82 -22.70 -1.67
CA ASP A 129 0.90 -23.09 -0.27
C ASP A 129 -0.08 -22.26 0.58
N ARG A 130 -0.83 -22.99 1.42
CA ARG A 130 -1.74 -22.44 2.43
C ARG A 130 -1.55 -23.18 3.74
N PHE A 131 -1.59 -22.42 4.83
CA PHE A 131 -1.37 -22.93 6.18
C PHE A 131 -2.60 -22.62 7.02
N HIS A 132 -3.41 -23.63 7.33
CA HIS A 132 -4.75 -23.40 7.90
C HIS A 132 -5.54 -22.35 7.10
N GLY A 133 -5.51 -22.52 5.80
CA GLY A 133 -6.22 -21.65 4.86
C GLY A 133 -5.57 -20.27 4.61
N ALA A 134 -4.64 -19.78 5.42
CA ALA A 134 -3.92 -18.53 5.16
C ALA A 134 -2.74 -18.73 4.19
N TRP A 135 -2.50 -17.75 3.34
CA TRP A 135 -1.32 -17.70 2.48
C TRP A 135 -0.13 -17.15 3.25
N PRO A 136 1.10 -17.48 2.82
CA PRO A 136 2.31 -16.90 3.41
C PRO A 136 2.47 -15.43 3.01
N HIS A 137 3.36 -14.72 3.70
CA HIS A 137 3.72 -13.33 3.38
C HIS A 137 4.17 -13.20 1.92
N TRP A 138 5.14 -14.04 1.52
CA TRP A 138 5.65 -14.12 0.15
C TRP A 138 5.46 -15.51 -0.46
N ILE A 139 5.12 -15.52 -1.76
CA ILE A 139 4.91 -16.72 -2.56
C ILE A 139 5.87 -16.68 -3.75
N ASP A 140 6.50 -17.81 -4.07
CA ASP A 140 7.23 -17.98 -5.34
C ASP A 140 6.25 -18.09 -6.51
N GLY A 141 6.30 -17.15 -7.44
CA GLY A 141 5.40 -17.05 -8.59
C GLY A 141 5.52 -18.17 -9.59
N ASN A 142 6.64 -18.92 -9.59
CA ASN A 142 6.83 -20.07 -10.48
C ASN A 142 6.26 -21.35 -9.90
N THR A 143 6.34 -21.51 -8.57
CA THR A 143 6.05 -22.79 -7.90
C THR A 143 4.83 -22.76 -7.00
N GLY A 144 4.36 -21.60 -6.56
CA GLY A 144 3.32 -21.44 -5.55
C GLY A 144 3.78 -21.73 -4.13
N ARG A 145 5.08 -21.96 -3.91
CA ARG A 145 5.63 -22.27 -2.60
C ARG A 145 5.93 -21.02 -1.79
N VAL A 146 5.88 -21.20 -0.45
CA VAL A 146 6.27 -20.15 0.48
C VAL A 146 7.73 -19.73 0.27
N ILE A 147 7.96 -18.40 0.22
CA ILE A 147 9.29 -17.79 0.40
C ILE A 147 9.30 -17.20 1.81
N PRO A 148 10.20 -17.66 2.71
CA PRO A 148 10.25 -17.14 4.08
C PRO A 148 10.54 -15.65 4.13
N PHE A 149 9.64 -14.86 4.71
CA PHE A 149 9.87 -13.43 4.98
C PHE A 149 10.96 -13.23 6.05
N SER A 150 10.98 -14.11 7.05
CA SER A 150 12.03 -14.21 8.04
C SER A 150 12.24 -15.67 8.45
N ALA A 151 13.24 -15.94 9.30
CA ALA A 151 13.61 -17.30 9.69
C ALA A 151 12.46 -18.14 10.27
N LYS A 152 11.50 -17.51 10.94
CA LYS A 152 10.32 -18.17 11.55
C LYS A 152 9.01 -17.83 10.84
N ASP A 153 9.05 -16.95 9.86
CA ASP A 153 7.92 -16.56 9.03
C ASP A 153 8.00 -17.26 7.68
N ASN A 154 7.77 -18.57 7.74
CA ASN A 154 7.79 -19.50 6.60
C ASN A 154 6.50 -20.31 6.51
N GLY A 155 5.41 -19.74 6.97
CA GLY A 155 4.09 -20.35 7.02
C GLY A 155 2.98 -19.36 6.71
N GLY A 156 1.84 -19.48 7.40
CA GLY A 156 0.70 -18.61 7.18
C GLY A 156 0.83 -17.25 7.83
N ASP A 157 0.53 -16.19 7.06
CA ASP A 157 0.39 -14.81 7.50
C ASP A 157 -1.07 -14.38 7.40
N ILE A 158 -1.74 -14.23 8.56
CA ILE A 158 -3.17 -13.95 8.57
C ILE A 158 -3.48 -12.48 8.21
N VAL A 159 -2.53 -11.57 8.37
CA VAL A 159 -2.70 -10.14 8.06
C VAL A 159 -2.57 -9.92 6.56
N GLU A 160 -1.52 -10.45 5.93
CA GLU A 160 -1.39 -10.45 4.47
C GLU A 160 -2.57 -11.16 3.79
N THR A 161 -3.02 -12.29 4.38
CA THR A 161 -4.23 -12.99 3.95
C THR A 161 -5.47 -12.12 4.07
N ALA A 162 -5.60 -11.30 5.12
CA ALA A 162 -6.74 -10.40 5.26
C ALA A 162 -6.72 -9.30 4.18
N PHE A 163 -5.56 -8.77 3.83
CA PHE A 163 -5.43 -7.83 2.72
C PHE A 163 -5.79 -8.48 1.38
N LEU A 164 -5.37 -9.71 1.14
CA LEU A 164 -5.79 -10.47 -0.04
C LEU A 164 -7.31 -10.67 -0.07
N CYS A 165 -7.92 -11.04 1.05
CA CYS A 165 -9.36 -11.28 1.14
C CYS A 165 -10.21 -10.03 0.92
N GLN A 166 -9.74 -8.83 1.25
CA GLN A 166 -10.40 -7.59 0.83
C GLN A 166 -10.54 -7.52 -0.70
N GLY A 167 -9.45 -7.82 -1.42
CA GLY A 167 -9.44 -7.88 -2.88
C GLY A 167 -10.36 -8.96 -3.44
N LEU A 168 -10.34 -10.17 -2.84
CA LEU A 168 -11.21 -11.28 -3.26
C LEU A 168 -12.70 -10.92 -3.11
N LEU A 169 -13.08 -10.30 -1.99
CA LEU A 169 -14.47 -9.87 -1.77
C LEU A 169 -14.88 -8.74 -2.73
N ALA A 170 -14.00 -7.78 -2.99
CA ALA A 170 -14.27 -6.73 -3.98
C ALA A 170 -14.47 -7.32 -5.40
N VAL A 171 -13.64 -8.27 -5.82
CA VAL A 171 -13.76 -8.99 -7.09
C VAL A 171 -15.07 -9.79 -7.15
N ARG A 172 -15.38 -10.54 -6.09
CA ARG A 172 -16.64 -11.29 -5.99
C ARG A 172 -17.84 -10.37 -6.24
N GLU A 173 -17.91 -9.29 -5.49
CA GLU A 173 -19.04 -8.37 -5.55
C GLU A 173 -19.14 -7.64 -6.90
N TYR A 174 -18.03 -7.32 -7.52
CA TYR A 174 -18.00 -6.65 -8.82
C TYR A 174 -18.46 -7.54 -9.97
N PHE A 175 -18.17 -8.84 -9.91
CA PHE A 175 -18.42 -9.76 -11.02
C PHE A 175 -19.59 -10.72 -10.82
N LYS A 176 -20.20 -10.82 -9.62
CA LYS A 176 -21.24 -11.83 -9.29
C LYS A 176 -22.48 -11.79 -10.19
N SER A 177 -22.80 -10.64 -10.77
CA SER A 177 -23.96 -10.46 -11.66
C SER A 177 -23.59 -10.37 -13.14
N GLY A 178 -22.33 -10.66 -13.50
CA GLY A 178 -21.81 -10.57 -14.85
C GLY A 178 -22.13 -11.77 -15.74
N ASN A 179 -21.39 -11.92 -16.83
CA ASN A 179 -21.48 -13.09 -17.72
C ASN A 179 -20.95 -14.37 -17.06
N THR A 180 -20.97 -15.50 -17.76
CA THR A 180 -20.57 -16.81 -17.19
C THR A 180 -19.14 -16.84 -16.68
N SER A 181 -18.17 -16.26 -17.43
CA SER A 181 -16.76 -16.19 -17.00
C SER A 181 -16.60 -15.30 -15.77
N GLU A 182 -17.29 -14.17 -15.73
CA GLU A 182 -17.29 -13.25 -14.59
C GLU A 182 -17.87 -13.89 -13.34
N ARG A 183 -19.00 -14.59 -13.47
CA ARG A 183 -19.58 -15.35 -12.34
C ARG A 183 -18.67 -16.48 -11.88
N GLY A 184 -17.96 -17.14 -12.80
CA GLY A 184 -16.95 -18.15 -12.46
C GLY A 184 -15.81 -17.57 -11.64
N LEU A 185 -15.31 -16.38 -12.03
CA LEU A 185 -14.30 -15.65 -11.27
C LEU A 185 -14.81 -15.25 -9.86
N ALA A 186 -16.06 -14.76 -9.77
CA ALA A 186 -16.66 -14.41 -8.49
C ALA A 186 -16.83 -15.63 -7.56
N THR A 187 -17.23 -16.79 -8.09
CA THR A 187 -17.33 -18.05 -7.32
C THR A 187 -15.95 -18.47 -6.82
N LEU A 188 -14.92 -18.41 -7.66
CA LEU A 188 -13.55 -18.77 -7.27
C LEU A 188 -13.03 -17.85 -6.15
N ALA A 189 -13.29 -16.54 -6.24
CA ALA A 189 -12.94 -15.59 -5.18
C ALA A 189 -13.66 -15.89 -3.85
N ASP A 190 -14.94 -16.28 -3.93
CA ASP A 190 -15.76 -16.65 -2.77
C ASP A 190 -15.24 -17.93 -2.09
N ASP A 191 -14.91 -18.96 -2.87
CA ASP A 191 -14.35 -20.22 -2.35
C ASP A 191 -13.00 -20.01 -1.65
N LEU A 192 -12.15 -19.15 -2.21
CA LEU A 192 -10.81 -18.89 -1.69
C LEU A 192 -10.86 -18.21 -0.31
N TRP A 193 -11.65 -17.15 -0.14
CA TRP A 193 -11.73 -16.44 1.13
C TRP A 193 -12.44 -17.26 2.22
N LYS A 194 -13.47 -18.03 1.86
CA LYS A 194 -14.20 -18.92 2.79
C LYS A 194 -13.34 -20.07 3.31
N GLY A 195 -12.29 -20.43 2.59
CA GLY A 195 -11.36 -21.47 3.00
C GLY A 195 -10.28 -21.03 4.00
N VAL A 196 -10.31 -19.80 4.51
CA VAL A 196 -9.37 -19.31 5.53
C VAL A 196 -9.87 -19.70 6.92
N GLU A 197 -9.06 -20.44 7.68
CA GLU A 197 -9.37 -20.89 9.04
C GLU A 197 -9.03 -19.80 10.08
N TRP A 198 -9.77 -18.69 10.07
CA TRP A 198 -9.52 -17.52 10.93
C TRP A 198 -9.45 -17.87 12.41
N ASN A 199 -10.33 -18.78 12.86
CA ASN A 199 -10.35 -19.24 14.25
C ASN A 199 -9.08 -19.97 14.67
N TRP A 200 -8.36 -20.64 13.74
CA TRP A 200 -7.06 -21.24 14.02
C TRP A 200 -6.07 -20.19 14.54
N TYR A 201 -6.07 -19.02 13.92
CA TYR A 201 -5.15 -17.92 14.24
C TYR A 201 -5.48 -17.21 15.56
N THR A 202 -6.52 -17.67 16.28
CA THR A 202 -6.75 -17.25 17.69
C THR A 202 -6.01 -18.12 18.70
N ARG A 203 -5.50 -19.29 18.32
CA ARG A 203 -4.91 -20.29 19.24
C ARG A 203 -5.87 -20.73 20.35
N GLY A 204 -7.20 -20.55 20.16
CA GLY A 204 -8.20 -20.74 21.21
C GLY A 204 -8.25 -19.63 22.26
N GLU A 205 -7.57 -18.50 22.03
CA GLU A 205 -7.53 -17.31 22.92
C GLU A 205 -8.49 -16.21 22.39
N ASN A 206 -8.74 -15.22 23.25
CA ASN A 206 -9.48 -14.01 22.86
C ASN A 206 -8.58 -12.94 22.23
N ALA A 207 -7.81 -13.32 21.23
CA ALA A 207 -7.00 -12.47 20.37
C ALA A 207 -6.58 -13.26 19.14
N MET A 208 -6.15 -12.56 18.08
CA MET A 208 -5.53 -13.20 16.92
C MET A 208 -4.01 -13.07 16.98
N TYR A 209 -3.33 -14.00 16.29
CA TYR A 209 -1.87 -14.03 16.17
C TYR A 209 -1.47 -13.96 14.69
N TRP A 210 -0.39 -13.21 14.39
CA TRP A 210 0.00 -12.85 13.02
C TRP A 210 0.44 -14.06 12.19
N HIS A 211 1.34 -14.89 12.76
CA HIS A 211 2.04 -15.93 12.01
C HIS A 211 1.88 -17.30 12.65
N TRP A 212 1.74 -18.30 11.81
CA TRP A 212 1.90 -19.70 12.18
C TRP A 212 2.86 -20.39 11.21
N SER A 213 3.83 -21.15 11.72
CA SER A 213 4.82 -21.85 10.94
C SER A 213 4.68 -23.36 11.06
N PRO A 214 4.75 -24.14 9.96
CA PRO A 214 4.75 -25.60 10.04
C PRO A 214 5.98 -26.16 10.75
N ASN A 215 7.08 -25.39 10.83
CA ASN A 215 8.34 -25.80 11.44
C ASN A 215 8.52 -25.28 12.87
N PHE A 216 7.97 -24.10 13.16
CA PHE A 216 8.19 -23.38 14.43
C PHE A 216 6.89 -23.14 15.21
N GLY A 217 5.73 -23.58 14.68
CA GLY A 217 4.43 -23.36 15.32
C GLY A 217 4.18 -21.86 15.56
N TRP A 218 3.92 -21.51 16.80
CA TRP A 218 3.61 -20.14 17.25
C TRP A 218 4.83 -19.39 17.83
N ASP A 219 6.05 -19.79 17.52
CA ASP A 219 7.28 -19.23 18.12
C ASP A 219 7.45 -17.72 17.93
N MET A 220 6.92 -17.12 16.86
CA MET A 220 6.93 -15.66 16.69
C MET A 220 6.06 -14.97 17.74
N ASN A 221 5.00 -15.62 18.21
CA ASN A 221 4.11 -15.19 19.30
C ASN A 221 3.66 -13.72 19.17
N PHE A 222 3.41 -13.24 17.95
CA PHE A 222 3.04 -11.86 17.68
C PHE A 222 1.52 -11.70 17.74
N LYS A 223 1.03 -11.24 18.89
CA LYS A 223 -0.40 -10.99 19.11
C LYS A 223 -0.84 -9.71 18.44
N LEU A 224 -1.94 -9.76 17.67
CA LEU A 224 -2.55 -8.60 17.01
C LEU A 224 -3.32 -7.78 18.05
N GLN A 225 -2.81 -6.62 18.43
CA GLN A 225 -3.41 -5.79 19.48
C GLN A 225 -3.18 -4.29 19.20
N GLY A 226 -4.21 -3.48 19.39
CA GLY A 226 -4.10 -2.04 19.26
C GLY A 226 -4.27 -1.53 17.84
N TYR A 227 -4.12 -0.23 17.66
CA TYR A 227 -4.30 0.42 16.36
C TYR A 227 -3.02 0.39 15.55
N ASP A 228 -3.11 -0.35 14.49
CA ASP A 228 -2.21 -0.48 13.36
C ASP A 228 -3.01 -0.96 12.13
N GLU A 229 -2.41 -1.70 11.20
CA GLU A 229 -3.07 -2.21 9.99
C GLU A 229 -4.01 -3.40 10.20
N VAL A 230 -4.01 -4.06 11.36
CA VAL A 230 -4.56 -5.42 11.55
C VAL A 230 -6.07 -5.49 11.79
N LEU A 231 -6.78 -4.36 11.92
CA LEU A 231 -8.22 -4.35 12.20
C LEU A 231 -9.02 -5.21 11.21
N ILE A 232 -8.64 -5.17 9.94
CA ILE A 232 -9.35 -5.94 8.89
C ILE A 232 -9.28 -7.45 9.11
N ALA A 233 -8.23 -7.98 9.74
CA ALA A 233 -8.15 -9.40 10.09
C ALA A 233 -9.24 -9.79 11.09
N TYR A 234 -9.51 -8.95 12.10
CA TYR A 234 -10.60 -9.17 13.03
C TYR A 234 -11.99 -9.06 12.39
N VAL A 235 -12.18 -8.07 11.51
CA VAL A 235 -13.44 -7.90 10.79
C VAL A 235 -13.71 -9.10 9.89
N LEU A 236 -12.75 -9.53 9.07
CA LEU A 236 -12.89 -10.69 8.20
C LEU A 236 -13.02 -12.00 9.00
N GLY A 237 -12.28 -12.14 10.08
CA GLY A 237 -12.39 -13.28 10.98
C GLY A 237 -13.81 -13.40 11.57
N ALA A 238 -14.42 -12.29 12.02
CA ALA A 238 -15.80 -12.26 12.49
C ALA A 238 -16.82 -12.44 11.37
N SER A 239 -16.46 -12.07 10.14
CA SER A 239 -17.31 -12.19 8.94
C SER A 239 -17.31 -13.59 8.34
N SER A 240 -16.37 -14.46 8.72
CA SER A 240 -16.22 -15.77 8.11
C SER A 240 -17.46 -16.64 8.33
N PRO A 241 -18.09 -17.16 7.26
CA PRO A 241 -19.25 -18.05 7.43
C PRO A 241 -18.84 -19.50 7.78
N THR A 242 -17.56 -19.83 7.67
CA THR A 242 -17.02 -21.18 7.86
C THR A 242 -16.20 -21.32 9.14
N PHE A 243 -15.32 -20.37 9.43
CA PHE A 243 -14.35 -20.42 10.52
C PHE A 243 -14.32 -19.11 11.32
N PRO A 244 -15.47 -18.65 11.88
CA PRO A 244 -15.54 -17.36 12.56
C PRO A 244 -14.72 -17.34 13.85
N ILE A 245 -14.14 -16.16 14.17
CA ILE A 245 -13.49 -15.92 15.46
C ILE A 245 -14.52 -15.59 16.55
N PRO A 246 -14.19 -15.82 17.83
CA PRO A 246 -15.02 -15.35 18.94
C PRO A 246 -15.10 -13.80 18.95
N VAL A 247 -16.28 -13.24 19.21
CA VAL A 247 -16.47 -11.77 19.32
C VAL A 247 -15.55 -11.18 20.39
N ALA A 248 -15.28 -11.92 21.47
CA ALA A 248 -14.34 -11.51 22.52
C ALA A 248 -12.90 -11.28 22.02
N ALA A 249 -12.52 -11.94 20.91
CA ALA A 249 -11.19 -11.71 20.31
C ALA A 249 -10.99 -10.25 19.87
N TYR A 250 -12.03 -9.60 19.36
CA TYR A 250 -11.97 -8.17 19.02
C TYR A 250 -11.86 -7.30 20.28
N SER A 251 -12.79 -7.42 21.24
CA SER A 251 -12.84 -6.53 22.38
C SER A 251 -11.67 -6.70 23.35
N GLN A 252 -11.21 -7.94 23.56
CA GLN A 252 -10.09 -8.23 24.48
C GLN A 252 -8.72 -8.24 23.77
N GLY A 253 -8.66 -8.71 22.52
CA GLY A 253 -7.46 -8.71 21.69
C GLY A 253 -7.19 -7.32 21.11
N TRP A 254 -7.85 -6.95 20.01
CA TRP A 254 -7.59 -5.69 19.32
C TRP A 254 -7.82 -4.47 20.20
N ALA A 255 -8.98 -4.35 20.83
CA ALA A 255 -9.34 -3.18 21.63
C ALA A 255 -8.75 -3.20 23.06
N ARG A 256 -8.05 -4.29 23.43
CA ARG A 256 -7.35 -4.42 24.73
C ARG A 256 -8.27 -4.11 25.93
N SER A 257 -9.51 -4.62 25.87
CA SER A 257 -10.58 -4.35 26.84
C SER A 257 -10.84 -2.86 27.09
N GLY A 258 -10.73 -2.03 26.04
CA GLY A 258 -10.93 -0.57 26.11
C GLY A 258 -9.67 0.24 26.32
N ALA A 259 -8.52 -0.37 26.64
CA ALA A 259 -7.25 0.34 26.79
C ALA A 259 -6.69 0.91 25.47
N ILE A 260 -7.38 0.70 24.37
CA ILE A 260 -7.02 1.29 23.07
C ILE A 260 -7.30 2.81 23.03
N VAL A 261 -8.26 3.32 23.82
CA VAL A 261 -8.67 4.72 23.80
C VAL A 261 -7.56 5.64 24.30
N ASN A 262 -7.34 6.76 23.61
CA ASN A 262 -6.30 7.74 23.92
C ASN A 262 -6.86 9.16 23.89
N GLY A 263 -6.57 9.94 24.94
CA GLY A 263 -6.94 11.35 25.04
C GLY A 263 -5.88 12.35 24.56
N ALA A 264 -4.73 11.89 24.03
CA ALA A 264 -3.69 12.78 23.52
C ALA A 264 -4.14 13.59 22.30
N SER A 265 -3.46 14.70 22.03
CA SER A 265 -3.62 15.50 20.83
C SER A 265 -2.26 15.95 20.28
N GLN A 266 -2.20 16.10 18.95
CA GLN A 266 -1.06 16.66 18.23
C GLN A 266 -1.57 17.77 17.31
N TYR A 267 -0.93 18.94 17.34
CA TYR A 267 -1.36 20.12 16.57
C TYR A 267 -2.82 20.52 16.82
N GLY A 268 -3.34 20.29 18.04
CA GLY A 268 -4.74 20.53 18.39
C GLY A 268 -5.74 19.51 17.83
N ILE A 269 -5.25 18.41 17.21
CA ILE A 269 -6.05 17.34 16.63
C ILE A 269 -5.96 16.11 17.54
N SER A 270 -7.11 15.52 17.91
CA SER A 270 -7.17 14.33 18.78
C SER A 270 -6.55 13.10 18.10
N VAL A 271 -5.71 12.37 18.84
CA VAL A 271 -5.14 11.07 18.42
C VAL A 271 -6.18 9.95 18.51
N MET A 272 -7.14 10.05 19.41
CA MET A 272 -8.30 9.20 19.68
C MET A 272 -7.99 7.80 20.19
N VAL A 273 -7.02 7.09 19.62
CA VAL A 273 -6.62 5.74 20.04
C VAL A 273 -5.10 5.64 20.21
N ASN A 274 -4.65 4.63 20.95
CA ASN A 274 -3.22 4.35 21.11
C ASN A 274 -2.69 3.71 19.83
N HIS A 275 -1.82 4.41 19.11
CA HIS A 275 -1.09 3.89 17.98
C HIS A 275 0.08 3.03 18.47
N ASN A 276 0.24 1.83 17.92
CA ASN A 276 1.28 0.91 18.33
C ASN A 276 2.69 1.50 18.10
N GLY A 277 3.52 1.51 19.13
CA GLY A 277 4.88 2.06 19.04
C GLY A 277 4.98 3.59 18.88
N ALA A 278 3.84 4.34 18.93
CA ALA A 278 3.81 5.78 18.74
C ALA A 278 3.13 6.49 19.94
N THR A 279 3.61 6.23 21.15
CA THR A 279 3.00 6.71 22.42
C THR A 279 2.71 8.22 22.37
N GLY A 280 1.42 8.59 22.54
CA GLY A 280 0.95 9.97 22.53
C GLY A 280 1.04 10.68 21.17
N ASN A 281 1.35 9.96 20.09
CA ASN A 281 1.45 10.46 18.71
C ASN A 281 0.77 9.49 17.74
N VAL A 282 0.90 9.74 16.44
CA VAL A 282 0.38 8.86 15.39
C VAL A 282 1.50 8.03 14.77
N GLY A 283 1.15 6.83 14.31
CA GLY A 283 2.03 5.95 13.56
C GLY A 283 2.10 6.30 12.06
N PRO A 284 2.67 5.39 11.24
CA PRO A 284 2.74 5.56 9.80
C PRO A 284 1.35 5.51 9.15
N LEU A 285 1.15 6.22 8.04
CA LEU A 285 -0.19 6.40 7.43
C LEU A 285 -0.82 5.12 6.86
N PHE A 286 -0.04 4.08 6.56
CA PHE A 286 -0.64 2.84 6.09
C PHE A 286 -1.62 2.23 7.11
N TRP A 287 -1.50 2.54 8.40
CA TRP A 287 -2.47 2.15 9.43
C TRP A 287 -3.85 2.78 9.24
N ALA A 288 -3.93 3.96 8.63
CA ALA A 288 -5.18 4.58 8.25
C ALA A 288 -5.69 4.14 6.87
N GLN A 289 -4.94 3.30 6.15
CA GLN A 289 -5.20 2.98 4.76
C GLN A 289 -5.52 1.49 4.53
N TYR A 290 -4.66 0.56 4.98
CA TYR A 290 -4.74 -0.85 4.57
C TYR A 290 -6.03 -1.55 5.00
N SER A 291 -6.45 -1.40 6.27
CA SER A 291 -7.74 -1.93 6.72
C SER A 291 -8.93 -1.25 6.04
N TYR A 292 -8.76 -0.03 5.54
CA TYR A 292 -9.84 0.81 5.02
C TYR A 292 -9.85 0.91 3.49
N LEU A 293 -9.11 0.09 2.78
CA LEU A 293 -9.22 0.01 1.33
C LEU A 293 -10.60 -0.50 0.90
N GLY A 294 -11.06 -1.57 1.53
CA GLY A 294 -12.41 -2.11 1.33
C GLY A 294 -13.42 -1.63 2.36
N MET A 295 -13.02 -1.53 3.63
CA MET A 295 -13.89 -1.12 4.73
C MET A 295 -14.07 0.40 4.77
N ASP A 296 -15.28 0.89 4.47
CA ASP A 296 -15.61 2.32 4.48
C ASP A 296 -15.64 2.87 5.91
N PRO A 297 -14.71 3.76 6.30
CA PRO A 297 -14.69 4.33 7.63
C PRO A 297 -15.75 5.43 7.84
N ARG A 298 -16.39 5.94 6.78
CA ARG A 298 -17.35 7.05 6.86
C ARG A 298 -18.61 6.62 7.61
N GLY A 299 -18.91 7.32 8.69
CA GLY A 299 -20.05 6.98 9.54
C GLY A 299 -19.93 5.61 10.22
N LEU A 300 -18.76 4.99 10.20
CA LEU A 300 -18.46 3.73 10.89
C LEU A 300 -17.94 4.05 12.30
N SER A 301 -18.52 3.42 13.30
CA SER A 301 -18.13 3.58 14.69
C SER A 301 -18.38 2.30 15.48
N ASP A 302 -17.67 2.15 16.57
CA ASP A 302 -17.93 1.16 17.61
C ASP A 302 -17.99 1.84 19.00
N THR A 303 -17.83 1.05 20.06
CA THR A 303 -17.80 1.58 21.44
C THR A 303 -16.58 2.45 21.73
N TYR A 304 -15.50 2.30 20.97
CA TYR A 304 -14.19 2.92 21.25
C TYR A 304 -13.94 4.18 20.43
N VAL A 305 -14.34 4.20 19.15
CA VAL A 305 -13.95 5.28 18.25
C VAL A 305 -14.89 5.42 17.03
N ASN A 306 -14.93 6.64 16.46
CA ASN A 306 -15.46 6.89 15.12
C ASN A 306 -14.31 6.78 14.11
N TYR A 307 -14.37 5.81 13.21
CA TYR A 307 -13.28 5.47 12.29
C TYR A 307 -13.06 6.51 11.20
N GLY A 308 -14.13 7.17 10.74
CA GLY A 308 -14.00 8.27 9.78
C GLY A 308 -13.24 9.46 10.37
N THR A 309 -13.53 9.80 11.64
CA THR A 309 -12.79 10.84 12.35
C THR A 309 -11.35 10.40 12.66
N LEU A 310 -11.15 9.14 13.04
CA LEU A 310 -9.82 8.58 13.33
C LEU A 310 -8.88 8.67 12.13
N THR A 311 -9.31 8.16 10.97
CA THR A 311 -8.48 8.14 9.75
C THR A 311 -8.21 9.55 9.24
N GLN A 312 -9.21 10.45 9.33
CA GLN A 312 -9.04 11.86 8.97
C GLN A 312 -8.05 12.56 9.90
N ASN A 313 -8.18 12.39 11.22
CA ASN A 313 -7.29 12.98 12.20
C ASN A 313 -5.86 12.50 12.02
N HIS A 314 -5.66 11.19 11.81
CA HIS A 314 -4.35 10.60 11.56
C HIS A 314 -3.68 11.27 10.35
N SER A 315 -4.39 11.36 9.22
CA SER A 315 -3.86 11.98 7.99
C SER A 315 -3.55 13.47 8.19
N LYS A 316 -4.44 14.20 8.88
CA LYS A 316 -4.21 15.62 9.21
C LYS A 316 -3.01 15.85 10.13
N ILE A 317 -2.81 14.99 11.13
CA ILE A 317 -1.66 15.10 12.04
C ILE A 317 -0.36 14.90 11.28
N ILE A 318 -0.26 13.92 10.38
CA ILE A 318 0.94 13.71 9.54
C ILE A 318 1.17 14.90 8.61
N ASN A 319 0.12 15.44 7.98
CA ASN A 319 0.25 16.63 7.16
C ASN A 319 0.75 17.84 7.99
N GLN A 320 0.14 18.11 9.15
CA GLN A 320 0.56 19.20 10.04
C GLN A 320 1.97 19.01 10.58
N TYR A 321 2.40 17.77 10.86
CA TYR A 321 3.79 17.47 11.22
C TYR A 321 4.75 17.88 10.11
N CYS A 322 4.46 17.54 8.87
CA CYS A 322 5.31 17.92 7.74
C CYS A 322 5.34 19.45 7.51
N ILE A 323 4.21 20.14 7.72
CA ILE A 323 4.14 21.61 7.64
C ILE A 323 4.96 22.25 8.77
N ALA A 324 4.77 21.82 10.01
CA ALA A 324 5.50 22.30 11.17
C ALA A 324 7.00 21.99 11.10
N ASN A 325 7.33 20.86 10.48
CA ASN A 325 8.69 20.40 10.18
C ASN A 325 9.66 20.56 11.36
N PRO A 326 9.40 19.94 12.52
CA PRO A 326 10.17 20.16 13.74
C PRO A 326 11.64 19.71 13.63
N LYS A 327 11.94 18.83 12.67
CA LYS A 327 13.29 18.35 12.37
C LYS A 327 14.00 19.16 11.27
N GLN A 328 13.34 20.18 10.71
CA GLN A 328 13.87 21.10 9.70
C GLN A 328 14.36 20.40 8.42
N TRP A 329 13.65 19.34 7.98
CA TRP A 329 13.94 18.67 6.73
C TRP A 329 13.62 19.58 5.54
N ARG A 330 14.62 19.85 4.68
CA ARG A 330 14.42 20.64 3.48
C ARG A 330 13.37 19.96 2.57
N GLY A 331 12.37 20.74 2.12
CA GLY A 331 11.33 20.31 1.20
C GLY A 331 10.01 19.90 1.86
N TYR A 332 9.97 19.59 3.15
CA TYR A 332 8.73 19.35 3.86
C TYR A 332 7.86 20.61 3.86
N SER A 333 6.59 20.48 3.48
CA SER A 333 5.67 21.62 3.34
C SER A 333 4.20 21.13 3.22
N ASP A 334 3.27 22.06 3.01
CA ASP A 334 1.86 21.76 2.73
C ASP A 334 1.60 21.03 1.39
N LYS A 335 2.57 21.08 0.47
CA LYS A 335 2.55 20.37 -0.83
C LYS A 335 3.57 19.26 -0.96
N CYS A 336 4.38 18.99 0.05
CA CYS A 336 5.36 17.89 0.06
C CYS A 336 5.36 17.23 1.44
N TRP A 337 4.51 16.22 1.59
CA TRP A 337 4.23 15.54 2.85
C TRP A 337 3.85 14.07 2.64
N GLY A 338 3.90 13.28 3.70
CA GLY A 338 3.48 11.89 3.71
C GLY A 338 4.53 10.98 4.33
N LEU A 339 4.20 10.39 5.49
CA LEU A 339 5.04 9.47 6.24
C LEU A 339 4.33 8.13 6.37
N THR A 340 4.96 7.08 5.84
CA THR A 340 4.50 5.69 5.96
C THR A 340 5.69 4.74 5.84
N ALA A 341 5.48 3.43 5.94
CA ALA A 341 6.51 2.44 5.67
C ALA A 341 6.92 2.51 4.20
N SER A 342 8.21 2.56 3.91
CA SER A 342 8.75 2.65 2.56
C SER A 342 10.27 2.43 2.54
N TYR A 343 10.85 2.46 1.35
CA TYR A 343 12.29 2.62 1.25
C TYR A 343 12.76 3.88 1.99
N THR A 344 13.97 3.82 2.54
CA THR A 344 14.61 4.92 3.24
C THR A 344 16.06 5.06 2.83
N ARG A 345 16.61 6.27 2.99
CA ARG A 345 18.04 6.50 2.89
C ARG A 345 18.68 6.34 4.28
N ASN A 346 19.55 5.37 4.42
CA ASN A 346 20.35 5.20 5.64
C ASN A 346 21.39 6.32 5.79
N ILE A 347 21.95 6.47 6.99
CA ILE A 347 22.95 7.50 7.31
C ILE A 347 24.19 7.37 6.40
N ASP A 348 24.59 6.15 6.07
CA ASP A 348 25.72 5.86 5.16
C ASP A 348 25.41 6.06 3.67
N GLY A 349 24.18 6.47 3.34
CA GLY A 349 23.73 6.70 1.96
C GLY A 349 23.14 5.49 1.26
N THR A 350 23.20 4.30 1.85
CA THR A 350 22.57 3.09 1.30
C THR A 350 21.05 3.17 1.39
N THR A 351 20.37 2.36 0.58
CA THR A 351 18.92 2.23 0.64
C THR A 351 18.55 1.16 1.66
N GLY A 352 17.69 1.50 2.61
CA GLY A 352 17.08 0.60 3.58
C GLY A 352 15.55 0.61 3.47
N TYR A 353 14.88 0.15 4.52
CA TYR A 353 13.42 0.19 4.68
C TYR A 353 13.07 0.55 6.13
N THR A 354 12.07 1.43 6.33
CA THR A 354 11.59 1.76 7.68
C THR A 354 10.16 2.29 7.63
N ALA A 355 9.46 2.20 8.77
CA ALA A 355 8.16 2.81 8.97
C ALA A 355 8.34 4.27 9.42
N HIS A 356 8.22 5.21 8.48
CA HIS A 356 8.31 6.65 8.77
C HIS A 356 7.06 7.14 9.49
N GLN A 357 7.26 7.85 10.57
CA GLN A 357 6.24 8.47 11.42
C GLN A 357 6.88 9.61 12.21
N PRO A 358 6.13 10.50 12.88
CA PRO A 358 6.73 11.64 13.61
C PRO A 358 7.85 11.25 14.59
N LEU A 359 7.72 10.11 15.28
CA LEU A 359 8.75 9.60 16.20
C LEU A 359 9.93 8.92 15.49
N ASN A 360 9.75 8.49 14.24
CA ASN A 360 10.77 7.83 13.42
C ASN A 360 10.84 8.47 12.02
N ASP A 361 11.10 9.76 11.97
CA ASP A 361 11.22 10.52 10.73
C ASP A 361 12.69 10.69 10.36
N THR A 362 13.05 10.24 9.16
CA THR A 362 14.41 10.26 8.61
C THR A 362 14.59 11.27 7.48
N GLY A 363 13.61 12.17 7.25
CA GLY A 363 13.66 13.17 6.19
C GLY A 363 13.26 12.60 4.81
N VAL A 364 12.48 11.52 4.80
CA VAL A 364 11.98 10.85 3.59
C VAL A 364 10.48 11.04 3.47
N ILE A 365 10.01 11.35 2.27
CA ILE A 365 8.60 11.44 1.89
C ILE A 365 8.23 10.21 1.06
N THR A 366 7.07 9.62 1.37
CA THR A 366 6.52 8.48 0.66
C THR A 366 5.24 8.89 -0.06
N PRO A 367 5.22 8.93 -1.40
CA PRO A 367 4.07 9.42 -2.17
C PRO A 367 2.75 8.73 -1.86
N THR A 368 2.75 7.41 -1.68
CA THR A 368 1.53 6.66 -1.35
C THR A 368 0.82 7.19 -0.11
N ALA A 369 1.57 7.65 0.91
CA ALA A 369 1.01 8.17 2.16
C ALA A 369 0.02 9.33 1.94
N ALA A 370 0.41 10.31 1.13
CA ALA A 370 -0.44 11.45 0.81
C ALA A 370 -1.51 11.11 -0.24
N LEU A 371 -1.15 10.33 -1.28
CA LEU A 371 -2.06 9.96 -2.36
C LEU A 371 -3.19 9.03 -1.88
N SER A 372 -2.89 8.10 -0.99
CA SER A 372 -3.90 7.19 -0.44
C SER A 372 -4.72 7.82 0.70
N SER A 373 -4.41 9.07 1.07
CA SER A 373 -5.18 9.88 2.03
C SER A 373 -6.25 10.75 1.37
N PHE A 374 -6.45 10.67 0.04
CA PHE A 374 -7.47 11.46 -0.67
C PHE A 374 -8.86 11.46 -0.01
N PRO A 375 -9.40 10.33 0.47
CA PRO A 375 -10.71 10.33 1.13
C PRO A 375 -10.75 11.09 2.46
N TYR A 376 -9.60 11.32 3.08
CA TYR A 376 -9.46 11.89 4.42
C TYR A 376 -9.02 13.36 4.39
N THR A 377 -8.14 13.70 3.47
CA THR A 377 -7.51 15.03 3.31
C THR A 377 -7.44 15.41 1.83
N PRO A 378 -8.60 15.57 1.15
CA PRO A 378 -8.64 15.75 -0.30
C PRO A 378 -7.89 16.98 -0.80
N VAL A 379 -7.94 18.09 -0.06
CA VAL A 379 -7.26 19.34 -0.43
C VAL A 379 -5.75 19.19 -0.34
N GLU A 380 -5.25 18.62 0.76
CA GLU A 380 -3.84 18.43 1.02
C GLU A 380 -3.25 17.36 0.07
N SER A 381 -3.99 16.28 -0.17
CA SER A 381 -3.63 15.23 -1.12
C SER A 381 -3.59 15.75 -2.56
N MET A 382 -4.52 16.62 -2.95
CA MET A 382 -4.54 17.25 -4.28
C MET A 382 -3.33 18.17 -4.48
N LYS A 383 -2.97 18.98 -3.49
CA LYS A 383 -1.75 19.82 -3.56
C LYS A 383 -0.51 18.97 -3.80
N PHE A 384 -0.40 17.84 -3.10
CA PHE A 384 0.73 16.93 -3.27
C PHE A 384 0.72 16.24 -4.65
N LEU A 385 -0.44 15.81 -5.14
CA LEU A 385 -0.60 15.21 -6.47
C LEU A 385 -0.16 16.18 -7.57
N LEU A 386 -0.62 17.43 -7.52
CA LEU A 386 -0.23 18.46 -8.49
C LEU A 386 1.27 18.81 -8.39
N TYR A 387 1.84 18.83 -7.18
CA TYR A 387 3.27 18.99 -6.99
C TYR A 387 4.06 17.85 -7.67
N LEU A 388 3.64 16.60 -7.50
CA LEU A 388 4.30 15.47 -8.16
C LEU A 388 4.23 15.56 -9.70
N TYR A 389 3.03 15.79 -10.24
CA TYR A 389 2.80 15.67 -11.69
C TYR A 389 3.10 16.94 -12.48
N ASN A 390 2.98 18.13 -11.87
CA ASN A 390 3.21 19.39 -12.56
C ASN A 390 4.58 20.02 -12.27
N GLU A 391 5.18 19.76 -11.08
CA GLU A 391 6.44 20.36 -10.70
C GLU A 391 7.61 19.37 -10.69
N ARG A 392 7.36 18.08 -10.39
CA ARG A 392 8.40 17.06 -10.15
C ARG A 392 8.23 15.81 -11.03
N ARG A 393 7.48 15.91 -12.13
CA ARG A 393 7.21 14.76 -13.00
C ARG A 393 8.47 14.12 -13.57
N SER A 394 9.45 14.93 -13.92
CA SER A 394 10.68 14.48 -14.58
C SER A 394 11.58 13.59 -13.72
N ASP A 395 11.45 13.67 -12.40
CA ASP A 395 12.33 12.98 -11.47
C ASP A 395 11.60 12.08 -10.46
N LEU A 396 10.34 12.36 -10.13
CA LEU A 396 9.59 11.57 -9.15
C LEU A 396 8.57 10.60 -9.75
N ILE A 397 8.25 10.73 -11.04
CA ILE A 397 7.30 9.87 -11.74
C ILE A 397 8.04 8.96 -12.70
N GLY A 398 7.95 7.65 -12.45
CA GLY A 398 8.53 6.62 -13.30
C GLY A 398 7.50 5.87 -14.14
N ILE A 399 7.86 4.65 -14.55
CA ILE A 399 7.07 3.83 -15.49
C ILE A 399 5.73 3.32 -14.93
N ALA A 400 5.59 3.26 -13.60
CA ALA A 400 4.37 2.86 -12.90
C ALA A 400 3.87 3.96 -11.94
N GLY A 401 4.09 5.23 -12.28
CA GLY A 401 3.68 6.37 -11.47
C GLY A 401 4.76 6.82 -10.47
N PRO A 402 4.37 7.40 -9.34
CA PRO A 402 5.31 7.89 -8.34
C PRO A 402 6.22 6.78 -7.84
N TYR A 403 7.52 7.05 -7.74
CA TYR A 403 8.45 6.17 -7.06
C TYR A 403 8.10 6.05 -5.58
N ASP A 404 8.54 4.96 -4.95
CA ASP A 404 8.17 4.61 -3.58
C ASP A 404 8.55 5.67 -2.55
N ALA A 405 9.75 6.23 -2.64
CA ALA A 405 10.24 7.20 -1.67
C ALA A 405 11.25 8.18 -2.24
N PHE A 406 11.30 9.38 -1.67
CA PHE A 406 12.29 10.39 -2.00
C PHE A 406 12.60 11.31 -0.81
N SER A 407 13.76 11.98 -0.84
CA SER A 407 14.14 12.98 0.14
C SER A 407 14.69 14.24 -0.54
N PRO A 408 13.96 15.37 -0.50
CA PRO A 408 14.51 16.64 -0.98
C PRO A 408 15.70 17.12 -0.16
N HIS A 409 15.76 16.74 1.13
CA HIS A 409 16.85 17.13 2.01
C HIS A 409 18.19 16.53 1.56
N TYR A 410 18.18 15.25 1.19
CA TYR A 410 19.38 14.52 0.76
C TYR A 410 19.57 14.51 -0.76
N ASN A 411 18.66 15.12 -1.53
CA ASN A 411 18.60 14.98 -2.99
C ASN A 411 18.64 13.50 -3.42
N TRP A 412 17.83 12.67 -2.74
CA TRP A 412 17.78 11.23 -2.93
C TRP A 412 16.40 10.78 -3.41
N ILE A 413 16.39 9.86 -4.35
CA ILE A 413 15.18 9.24 -4.90
C ILE A 413 15.45 7.74 -5.06
N THR A 414 14.53 6.89 -4.64
CA THR A 414 14.57 5.48 -4.99
C THR A 414 13.77 5.25 -6.26
N THR A 415 14.39 4.69 -7.30
CA THR A 415 13.71 4.36 -8.56
C THR A 415 13.06 2.98 -8.49
N ARG A 416 12.34 2.72 -7.41
CA ARG A 416 11.76 1.43 -7.04
C ARG A 416 10.30 1.57 -6.71
N TYR A 417 9.60 0.44 -6.71
CA TYR A 417 8.19 0.32 -6.33
C TYR A 417 8.01 -0.87 -5.39
N LEU A 418 7.01 -0.77 -4.51
CA LEU A 418 6.51 -1.85 -3.68
C LEU A 418 5.03 -2.08 -3.99
N ALA A 419 4.61 -3.35 -4.10
CA ALA A 419 3.23 -3.70 -4.39
C ALA A 419 2.25 -3.14 -3.36
N ILE A 420 2.63 -3.25 -2.08
CA ILE A 420 1.78 -2.84 -0.96
C ILE A 420 1.52 -1.33 -0.97
N ASP A 421 2.47 -0.53 -1.43
CA ASP A 421 2.36 0.93 -1.53
C ASP A 421 1.63 1.37 -2.79
N GLN A 422 1.98 0.79 -3.95
CA GLN A 422 1.32 1.10 -5.22
C GLN A 422 -0.16 0.71 -5.23
N GLY A 423 -0.51 -0.38 -4.53
CA GLY A 423 -1.84 -0.94 -4.51
C GLY A 423 -2.88 -0.13 -3.76
N THR A 424 -2.47 0.81 -2.93
CA THR A 424 -3.40 1.70 -2.20
C THR A 424 -3.82 2.93 -3.00
N ILE A 425 -2.97 3.40 -3.95
CA ILE A 425 -3.14 4.68 -4.62
C ILE A 425 -4.45 4.72 -5.44
N ALA A 426 -4.60 3.83 -6.41
CA ALA A 426 -5.76 3.86 -7.30
C ALA A 426 -7.08 3.55 -6.57
N PRO A 427 -7.18 2.56 -5.66
CA PRO A 427 -8.40 2.31 -4.90
C PRO A 427 -8.81 3.45 -3.98
N MET A 428 -7.87 4.10 -3.29
CA MET A 428 -8.20 5.20 -2.37
C MET A 428 -8.62 6.47 -3.12
N ILE A 429 -7.99 6.79 -4.25
CA ILE A 429 -8.46 7.87 -5.12
C ILE A 429 -9.85 7.55 -5.66
N GLU A 430 -10.12 6.29 -6.05
CA GLU A 430 -11.45 5.89 -6.50
C GLU A 430 -12.49 5.95 -5.39
N ASN A 431 -12.12 5.57 -4.17
CA ASN A 431 -12.98 5.72 -3.00
C ASN A 431 -13.33 7.17 -2.71
N HIS A 432 -12.38 8.10 -2.92
CA HIS A 432 -12.66 9.54 -2.85
C HIS A 432 -13.63 9.98 -3.97
N ARG A 433 -13.43 9.52 -5.21
CA ARG A 433 -14.19 9.96 -6.39
C ARG A 433 -15.62 9.40 -6.39
N THR A 434 -15.80 8.11 -6.09
CA THR A 434 -17.07 7.40 -6.28
C THR A 434 -17.48 6.49 -5.12
N GLY A 435 -16.53 6.11 -4.25
CA GLY A 435 -16.71 5.11 -3.20
C GLY A 435 -16.83 3.68 -3.74
N LEU A 436 -16.31 3.39 -4.94
CA LEU A 436 -16.51 2.11 -5.62
C LEU A 436 -16.07 0.92 -4.77
N ILE A 437 -14.80 0.89 -4.33
CA ILE A 437 -14.25 -0.26 -3.61
C ILE A 437 -14.93 -0.41 -2.25
N TRP A 438 -15.21 0.68 -1.56
CA TRP A 438 -15.98 0.69 -0.33
C TRP A 438 -17.37 0.10 -0.51
N LYS A 439 -18.11 0.53 -1.56
CA LYS A 439 -19.45 -0.03 -1.86
C LYS A 439 -19.38 -1.53 -2.12
N LEU A 440 -18.42 -1.98 -2.91
CA LEU A 440 -18.24 -3.40 -3.22
C LEU A 440 -17.99 -4.21 -1.95
N PHE A 441 -17.02 -3.83 -1.13
CA PHE A 441 -16.70 -4.58 0.08
C PHE A 441 -17.82 -4.55 1.12
N MET A 442 -18.38 -3.37 1.40
CA MET A 442 -19.42 -3.19 2.43
C MET A 442 -20.78 -3.76 2.06
N GLN A 443 -21.03 -4.06 0.78
CA GLN A 443 -22.28 -4.74 0.38
C GLN A 443 -22.21 -6.27 0.52
N ALA A 444 -21.04 -6.85 0.80
CA ALA A 444 -20.89 -8.26 1.10
C ALA A 444 -21.67 -8.58 2.40
N PRO A 445 -22.67 -9.50 2.36
CA PRO A 445 -23.53 -9.74 3.51
C PRO A 445 -22.77 -10.20 4.75
N GLU A 446 -21.74 -11.01 4.54
CA GLU A 446 -20.90 -11.56 5.61
C GLU A 446 -20.12 -10.46 6.33
N VAL A 447 -19.59 -9.48 5.58
CA VAL A 447 -18.86 -8.31 6.15
C VAL A 447 -19.79 -7.50 7.04
N ARG A 448 -21.03 -7.27 6.59
CA ARG A 448 -22.04 -6.57 7.40
C ARG A 448 -22.36 -7.33 8.69
N ILE A 449 -22.58 -8.63 8.60
CA ILE A 449 -22.86 -9.50 9.77
C ILE A 449 -21.66 -9.48 10.73
N GLY A 450 -20.43 -9.61 10.21
CA GLY A 450 -19.22 -9.56 11.02
C GLY A 450 -19.05 -8.24 11.76
N LEU A 451 -19.19 -7.12 11.07
CA LEU A 451 -19.11 -5.78 11.68
C LEU A 451 -20.16 -5.62 12.78
N GLN A 452 -21.42 -5.98 12.52
CA GLN A 452 -22.48 -5.92 13.53
C GLN A 452 -22.19 -6.80 14.75
N SER A 453 -21.68 -8.02 14.54
CA SER A 453 -21.33 -8.94 15.63
C SER A 453 -20.23 -8.39 16.53
N LEU A 454 -19.28 -7.61 15.98
CA LEU A 454 -18.24 -6.93 16.71
C LEU A 454 -18.71 -5.61 17.39
N GLY A 455 -19.97 -5.22 17.22
CA GLY A 455 -20.56 -4.02 17.80
C GLY A 455 -20.36 -2.75 16.99
N PHE A 456 -19.95 -2.86 15.73
CA PHE A 456 -19.87 -1.73 14.84
C PHE A 456 -21.26 -1.26 14.41
N LYS A 457 -21.35 0.05 14.16
CA LYS A 457 -22.51 0.73 13.59
C LYS A 457 -22.06 1.54 12.40
N SER A 458 -22.87 1.59 11.35
CA SER A 458 -22.61 2.41 10.18
C SER A 458 -23.83 3.22 9.78
N THR A 459 -23.71 4.55 9.86
CA THR A 459 -24.76 5.45 9.37
C THR A 459 -24.80 5.48 7.83
N GLN A 460 -23.67 5.20 7.17
CA GLN A 460 -23.56 5.15 5.71
C GLN A 460 -24.27 3.93 5.12
N TYR A 461 -24.26 2.79 5.81
CA TYR A 461 -24.83 1.52 5.33
C TYR A 461 -26.06 1.06 6.13
N GLY A 462 -26.52 1.82 7.10
CA GLY A 462 -27.77 1.62 7.82
C GLY A 462 -27.78 0.37 8.71
N PHE A 463 -26.75 0.15 9.52
CA PHE A 463 -26.70 -0.89 10.54
C PHE A 463 -26.05 -0.42 11.83
#